data_39f62ebf7f4a4df9e39c1da4bc440096
#
_entry.id   39f62ebf7f4a4df9e39c1da4bc440096
#
_cell.length_a   1.000
_cell.length_b   1.000
_cell.length_c   1.000
_cell.angle_alpha   90.00
_cell.angle_beta   90.00
_cell.angle_gamma   90.00
#
_symmetry.space_group_name_H-M   'P 1'
#
loop_
_entity.id
_entity.type
_entity.pdbx_description
1 polymer ?
#
loop_
_entity_poly.entity_id
_entity_poly.type
_entity_poly.pdbx_seq_one_letter_code
_entity_poly.pdbx_strand_id
1 'polypeptide(L)'
;LITPSLSQDRILQWMHRLRHYRMDEKTRLGDKLTRLLPGLASRALIITLSDLHDPEALPALKLAAQKHDCVTLQLIDPAETTLKGTGFVRIREAETGVCAIAKNNIGITNPGAIAEKLNRAGIDHLSLLTNEPIVHKLRNFFKSRSLLGRDAR
;
A
#
# COMPACT_ATOMS: atom_id res chain seq x y z
N LEU A 1 -6.55 8.18 -15.14
CA LEU A 1 -6.50 9.34 -14.25
C LEU A 1 -7.93 9.85 -14.03
N ILE A 2 -8.26 10.18 -12.81
CA ILE A 2 -9.58 10.71 -12.44
C ILE A 2 -9.39 12.19 -12.12
N THR A 3 -10.24 13.05 -12.69
CA THR A 3 -10.16 14.50 -12.47
C THR A 3 -10.46 14.84 -10.99
N PRO A 4 -9.65 15.67 -10.33
CA PRO A 4 -9.89 16.10 -8.96
C PRO A 4 -11.28 16.73 -8.80
N SER A 5 -11.96 16.45 -7.69
CA SER A 5 -13.27 17.01 -7.38
C SER A 5 -13.54 16.99 -5.89
N LEU A 6 -14.24 18.00 -5.39
CA LEU A 6 -14.76 18.06 -4.02
C LEU A 6 -16.21 17.55 -3.93
N SER A 7 -16.82 17.17 -5.06
CA SER A 7 -18.19 16.68 -5.10
C SER A 7 -18.32 15.28 -4.49
N GLN A 8 -19.28 15.09 -3.59
CA GLN A 8 -19.60 13.78 -3.01
C GLN A 8 -19.99 12.76 -4.09
N ASP A 9 -20.73 13.17 -5.12
CA ASP A 9 -21.13 12.29 -6.22
C ASP A 9 -19.93 11.74 -6.98
N ARG A 10 -18.90 12.54 -7.17
CA ARG A 10 -17.64 12.10 -7.77
C ARG A 10 -16.91 11.07 -6.91
N ILE A 11 -16.90 11.26 -5.59
CA ILE A 11 -16.30 10.31 -4.65
C ILE A 11 -17.05 8.98 -4.72
N LEU A 12 -18.38 9.00 -4.74
CA LEU A 12 -19.20 7.79 -4.90
C LEU A 12 -18.95 7.08 -6.24
N GLN A 13 -18.80 7.82 -7.33
CA GLN A 13 -18.42 7.25 -8.63
C GLN A 13 -17.04 6.59 -8.60
N TRP A 14 -16.07 7.15 -7.86
CA TRP A 14 -14.75 6.54 -7.69
C TRP A 14 -14.83 5.24 -6.89
N MET A 15 -15.60 5.23 -5.79
CA MET A 15 -15.84 4.02 -5.00
C MET A 15 -16.50 2.93 -5.84
N HIS A 16 -17.47 3.31 -6.68
CA HIS A 16 -18.11 2.36 -7.61
C HIS A 16 -17.11 1.78 -8.61
N ARG A 17 -16.23 2.60 -9.17
CA ARG A 17 -15.15 2.14 -10.08
C ARG A 17 -14.17 1.20 -9.40
N LEU A 18 -13.78 1.47 -8.15
CA LEU A 18 -12.89 0.61 -7.38
C LEU A 18 -13.49 -0.77 -7.10
N ARG A 19 -14.82 -0.89 -7.02
CA ARG A 19 -15.50 -2.18 -6.86
C ARG A 19 -15.48 -3.04 -8.13
N HIS A 20 -15.33 -2.43 -9.31
CA HIS A 20 -15.35 -3.10 -10.61
C HIS A 20 -13.93 -3.19 -11.19
N TYR A 21 -12.97 -3.58 -10.36
CA TYR A 21 -11.61 -3.82 -10.85
C TYR A 21 -11.52 -5.17 -11.58
N ARG A 22 -10.56 -5.28 -12.45
CA ARG A 22 -10.27 -6.52 -13.19
C ARG A 22 -9.24 -7.34 -12.41
N MET A 23 -9.58 -8.58 -12.08
CA MET A 23 -8.69 -9.49 -11.33
C MET A 23 -7.49 -10.00 -12.15
N ASP A 24 -7.48 -9.78 -13.45
CA ASP A 24 -6.42 -10.18 -14.37
C ASP A 24 -5.33 -9.09 -14.54
N GLU A 25 -5.50 -7.93 -13.91
CA GLU A 25 -4.48 -6.88 -13.92
C GLU A 25 -3.41 -7.13 -12.87
N LYS A 26 -2.15 -7.16 -13.30
CA LYS A 26 -1.01 -7.26 -12.38
C LYS A 26 -0.82 -5.97 -11.59
N THR A 27 -0.50 -6.10 -10.31
CA THR A 27 -0.09 -4.97 -9.48
C THR A 27 1.23 -4.38 -9.99
N ARG A 28 1.22 -3.09 -10.33
CA ARG A 28 2.38 -2.34 -10.87
C ARG A 28 2.46 -0.99 -10.17
N LEU A 29 2.47 -1.00 -8.85
CA LEU A 29 2.46 0.23 -8.05
C LEU A 29 3.70 1.08 -8.31
N GLY A 30 4.88 0.46 -8.33
CA GLY A 30 6.14 1.15 -8.56
C GLY A 30 6.18 1.86 -9.91
N ASP A 31 5.83 1.16 -10.99
CA ASP A 31 5.77 1.72 -12.34
C ASP A 31 4.75 2.88 -12.44
N LYS A 32 3.53 2.66 -11.91
CA LYS A 32 2.48 3.68 -11.94
C LYS A 32 2.85 4.93 -11.13
N LEU A 33 3.47 4.74 -9.97
CA LEU A 33 3.90 5.86 -9.13
C LEU A 33 5.03 6.65 -9.82
N THR A 34 6.03 5.97 -10.35
CA THR A 34 7.14 6.60 -11.08
C THR A 34 6.66 7.44 -12.26
N ARG A 35 5.64 6.96 -12.99
CA ARG A 35 5.04 7.74 -14.09
C ARG A 35 4.17 8.90 -13.63
N LEU A 36 3.57 8.80 -12.44
CA LEU A 36 2.72 9.87 -11.88
C LEU A 36 3.54 11.06 -11.38
N LEU A 37 4.69 10.79 -10.72
CA LEU A 37 5.48 11.80 -10.03
C LEU A 37 5.88 13.00 -10.89
N PRO A 38 6.35 12.85 -12.15
CA PRO A 38 6.69 13.99 -13.00
C PRO A 38 5.53 14.94 -13.30
N GLY A 39 4.30 14.42 -13.25
CA GLY A 39 3.08 15.21 -13.48
C GLY A 39 2.62 16.02 -12.27
N LEU A 40 3.22 15.83 -11.08
CA LEU A 40 2.87 16.57 -9.87
C LEU A 40 3.75 17.83 -9.74
N ALA A 41 3.21 18.97 -10.16
CA ALA A 41 3.93 20.25 -10.17
C ALA A 41 4.25 20.77 -8.77
N SER A 42 3.39 20.51 -7.78
CA SER A 42 3.53 20.96 -6.39
C SER A 42 3.61 19.79 -5.41
N ARG A 43 3.99 20.09 -4.16
CA ARG A 43 3.95 19.12 -3.06
C ARG A 43 2.51 18.61 -2.88
N ALA A 44 2.35 17.30 -2.87
CA ALA A 44 1.07 16.64 -2.73
C ALA A 44 1.09 15.64 -1.56
N LEU A 45 -0.08 15.31 -1.02
CA LEU A 45 -0.27 14.15 -0.16
C LEU A 45 -0.54 12.94 -1.06
N ILE A 46 0.33 11.93 -0.95
CA ILE A 46 0.21 10.66 -1.66
C ILE A 46 -0.18 9.58 -0.67
N ILE A 47 -1.38 9.03 -0.82
CA ILE A 47 -1.85 7.93 0.01
C ILE A 47 -1.81 6.66 -0.84
N THR A 48 -1.00 5.70 -0.43
CA THR A 48 -0.87 4.40 -1.08
C THR A 48 -1.60 3.34 -0.29
N LEU A 49 -2.44 2.55 -0.96
CA LEU A 49 -3.03 1.33 -0.43
C LEU A 49 -2.45 0.14 -1.21
N SER A 50 -1.74 -0.74 -0.52
CA SER A 50 -1.11 -1.91 -1.15
C SER A 50 -0.71 -2.95 -0.11
N ASP A 51 -0.59 -4.19 -0.52
CA ASP A 51 0.08 -5.27 0.21
C ASP A 51 1.61 -5.15 0.19
N LEU A 52 2.16 -4.29 -0.70
CA LEU A 52 3.59 -4.05 -0.92
C LEU A 52 4.36 -5.28 -1.44
N HIS A 53 3.71 -6.15 -2.17
CA HIS A 53 4.37 -7.29 -2.83
C HIS A 53 5.12 -6.90 -4.10
N ASP A 54 4.80 -5.74 -4.70
CA ASP A 54 5.56 -5.21 -5.83
C ASP A 54 6.97 -4.76 -5.38
N PRO A 55 8.06 -5.40 -5.86
CA PRO A 55 9.42 -5.06 -5.46
C PRO A 55 9.80 -3.62 -5.82
N GLU A 56 9.20 -3.05 -6.86
CA GLU A 56 9.45 -1.67 -7.31
C GLU A 56 8.66 -0.64 -6.49
N ALA A 57 7.70 -1.06 -5.66
CA ALA A 57 6.88 -0.16 -4.86
C ALA A 57 7.72 0.65 -3.85
N LEU A 58 8.61 -0.01 -3.11
CA LEU A 58 9.41 0.64 -2.07
C LEU A 58 10.41 1.68 -2.63
N PRO A 59 11.17 1.39 -3.70
CA PRO A 59 12.00 2.40 -4.37
C PRO A 59 11.19 3.61 -4.86
N ALA A 60 10.05 3.38 -5.50
CA ALA A 60 9.19 4.44 -6.02
C ALA A 60 8.58 5.31 -4.90
N LEU A 61 8.17 4.70 -3.79
CA LEU A 61 7.68 5.41 -2.61
C LEU A 61 8.77 6.30 -1.97
N LYS A 62 10.00 5.78 -1.88
CA LYS A 62 11.14 6.57 -1.38
C LYS A 62 11.44 7.78 -2.28
N LEU A 63 11.34 7.60 -3.59
CA LEU A 63 11.49 8.70 -4.55
C LEU A 63 10.37 9.73 -4.37
N ALA A 64 9.12 9.28 -4.21
CA ALA A 64 7.98 10.15 -3.96
C ALA A 64 8.15 10.98 -2.68
N ALA A 65 8.64 10.36 -1.60
CA ALA A 65 8.82 11.00 -0.30
C ALA A 65 9.88 12.12 -0.28
N GLN A 66 10.75 12.19 -1.28
CA GLN A 66 11.72 13.30 -1.41
C GLN A 66 11.04 14.65 -1.66
N LYS A 67 9.87 14.64 -2.31
CA LYS A 67 9.17 15.87 -2.73
C LYS A 67 7.76 15.99 -2.15
N HIS A 68 7.12 14.87 -1.85
CA HIS A 68 5.71 14.80 -1.48
C HIS A 68 5.54 14.28 -0.06
N ASP A 69 4.39 14.52 0.53
CA ASP A 69 3.98 13.92 1.80
C ASP A 69 3.38 12.54 1.51
N CYS A 70 4.02 11.47 2.03
CA CYS A 70 3.66 10.10 1.68
C CYS A 70 3.11 9.34 2.88
N VAL A 71 1.98 8.68 2.66
CA VAL A 71 1.33 7.76 3.59
C VAL A 71 1.18 6.41 2.91
N THR A 72 1.58 5.35 3.58
CA THR A 72 1.38 3.97 3.10
C THR A 72 0.48 3.20 4.07
N LEU A 73 -0.68 2.81 3.59
CA LEU A 73 -1.61 1.91 4.26
C LEU A 73 -1.37 0.50 3.72
N GLN A 74 -0.66 -0.32 4.50
CA GLN A 74 -0.33 -1.69 4.11
C GLN A 74 -1.46 -2.63 4.48
N LEU A 75 -2.04 -3.29 3.48
CA LEU A 75 -3.04 -4.33 3.67
C LEU A 75 -2.32 -5.67 3.90
N ILE A 76 -2.64 -6.34 4.99
CA ILE A 76 -2.05 -7.63 5.36
C ILE A 76 -3.16 -8.66 5.46
N ASP A 77 -3.06 -9.73 4.66
CA ASP A 77 -3.92 -10.89 4.80
C ASP A 77 -3.35 -11.80 5.91
N PRO A 78 -4.12 -12.07 6.98
CA PRO A 78 -3.69 -13.01 8.03
C PRO A 78 -3.33 -14.40 7.51
N ALA A 79 -3.95 -14.83 6.40
CA ALA A 79 -3.63 -16.12 5.79
C ALA A 79 -2.15 -16.22 5.36
N GLU A 80 -1.56 -15.10 4.93
CA GLU A 80 -0.13 -15.06 4.57
C GLU A 80 0.79 -15.25 5.77
N THR A 81 0.36 -14.86 6.96
CA THR A 81 1.15 -15.00 8.19
C THR A 81 1.02 -16.38 8.82
N THR A 82 -0.08 -17.09 8.60
CA THR A 82 -0.34 -18.43 9.18
C THR A 82 0.40 -19.55 8.47
N LEU A 83 0.92 -19.32 7.27
CA LEU A 83 1.71 -20.29 6.51
C LEU A 83 3.10 -20.57 7.12
N LYS A 84 3.49 -19.89 8.18
CA LYS A 84 4.74 -20.15 8.90
C LYS A 84 4.67 -21.49 9.63
N GLY A 85 5.56 -22.42 9.30
CA GLY A 85 5.70 -23.68 10.03
C GLY A 85 5.09 -24.92 9.36
N THR A 86 4.42 -24.81 8.24
CA THR A 86 3.69 -25.92 7.59
C THR A 86 4.51 -26.80 6.63
N GLY A 87 5.83 -26.65 6.55
CA GLY A 87 6.67 -27.45 5.66
C GLY A 87 6.59 -27.01 4.19
N PHE A 88 6.28 -27.93 3.28
CA PHE A 88 6.07 -27.58 1.86
C PHE A 88 4.62 -27.21 1.62
N VAL A 89 4.38 -25.99 1.13
CA VAL A 89 3.05 -25.51 0.77
C VAL A 89 2.99 -25.30 -0.74
N ARG A 90 1.93 -25.81 -1.35
CA ARG A 90 1.62 -25.49 -2.75
C ARG A 90 0.88 -24.17 -2.79
N ILE A 91 1.57 -23.15 -3.26
CA ILE A 91 1.00 -21.80 -3.40
C ILE A 91 0.62 -21.59 -4.86
N ARG A 92 -0.57 -21.07 -5.09
CA ARG A 92 -1.00 -20.58 -6.39
C ARG A 92 -1.10 -19.05 -6.30
N GLU A 93 -0.28 -18.38 -7.08
CA GLU A 93 -0.33 -16.93 -7.17
C GLU A 93 -1.66 -16.50 -7.81
N ALA A 94 -2.39 -15.62 -7.13
CA ALA A 94 -3.74 -15.22 -7.56
C ALA A 94 -3.72 -14.42 -8.88
N GLU A 95 -2.68 -13.62 -9.10
CA GLU A 95 -2.58 -12.74 -10.27
C GLU A 95 -2.06 -13.47 -11.53
N THR A 96 -1.17 -14.42 -11.39
CA THR A 96 -0.53 -15.11 -12.53
C THR A 96 -1.01 -16.54 -12.72
N GLY A 97 -1.65 -17.12 -11.70
CA GLY A 97 -2.06 -18.51 -11.68
C GLY A 97 -0.90 -19.51 -11.58
N VAL A 98 0.32 -19.04 -11.45
CA VAL A 98 1.51 -19.87 -11.33
C VAL A 98 1.48 -20.64 -10.02
N CYS A 99 1.65 -21.97 -10.10
CA CYS A 99 1.77 -22.83 -8.93
C CYS A 99 3.24 -23.00 -8.59
N ALA A 100 3.62 -22.65 -7.39
CA ALA A 100 4.93 -22.91 -6.83
C ALA A 100 4.83 -23.80 -5.59
N ILE A 101 5.78 -24.72 -5.42
CA ILE A 101 5.94 -25.44 -4.16
C ILE A 101 6.96 -24.66 -3.34
N ALA A 102 6.48 -24.06 -2.28
CA ALA A 102 7.27 -23.23 -1.42
C ALA A 102 7.68 -23.98 -0.17
N LYS A 103 8.97 -24.04 0.11
CA LYS A 103 9.47 -24.41 1.42
C LYS A 103 9.42 -23.16 2.32
N ASN A 104 8.91 -23.31 3.49
CA ASN A 104 8.65 -22.40 4.62
C ASN A 104 9.39 -21.03 4.73
N ASN A 105 10.19 -20.63 3.75
CA ASN A 105 10.99 -19.40 3.76
C ASN A 105 10.77 -18.51 2.54
N ILE A 106 9.68 -18.70 1.78
CA ILE A 106 9.43 -17.80 0.67
C ILE A 106 8.97 -16.48 1.24
N GLY A 107 9.88 -15.54 1.22
CA GLY A 107 9.71 -14.10 1.06
C GLY A 107 8.45 -13.46 1.66
N ILE A 108 7.91 -14.03 2.77
CA ILE A 108 6.92 -13.31 3.57
C ILE A 108 7.68 -12.11 4.10
N THR A 109 7.54 -11.01 3.40
CA THR A 109 8.17 -9.74 3.73
C THR A 109 7.75 -9.43 5.15
N ASN A 110 8.70 -9.44 6.08
CA ASN A 110 8.42 -9.15 7.48
C ASN A 110 7.79 -7.73 7.55
N PRO A 111 6.50 -7.60 7.94
CA PRO A 111 5.82 -6.30 7.95
C PRO A 111 6.57 -5.26 8.79
N GLY A 112 7.24 -5.70 9.86
CA GLY A 112 8.09 -4.82 10.68
C GLY A 112 9.30 -4.27 9.92
N ALA A 113 9.94 -5.08 9.09
CA ALA A 113 11.08 -4.63 8.29
C ALA A 113 10.66 -3.63 7.18
N ILE A 114 9.46 -3.80 6.63
CA ILE A 114 8.89 -2.82 5.68
C ILE A 114 8.59 -1.51 6.41
N ALA A 115 7.90 -1.57 7.55
CA ALA A 115 7.56 -0.41 8.36
C ALA A 115 8.81 0.43 8.69
N GLU A 116 9.88 -0.23 9.12
CA GLU A 116 11.14 0.44 9.42
C GLU A 116 11.76 1.13 8.20
N LYS A 117 11.76 0.46 7.04
CA LYS A 117 12.28 1.04 5.78
C LYS A 117 11.46 2.26 5.31
N LEU A 118 10.14 2.22 5.48
CA LEU A 118 9.25 3.32 5.14
C LEU A 118 9.45 4.50 6.10
N ASN A 119 9.47 4.24 7.40
CA ASN A 119 9.67 5.27 8.43
C ASN A 119 11.03 5.97 8.28
N ARG A 120 12.11 5.24 7.99
CA ARG A 120 13.44 5.83 7.70
C ARG A 120 13.42 6.73 6.46
N ALA A 121 12.53 6.47 5.51
CA ALA A 121 12.34 7.31 4.33
C ALA A 121 11.40 8.51 4.57
N GLY A 122 10.91 8.69 5.81
CA GLY A 122 9.95 9.75 6.14
C GLY A 122 8.54 9.49 5.63
N ILE A 123 8.21 8.24 5.35
CA ILE A 123 6.89 7.81 4.89
C ILE A 123 6.12 7.28 6.09
N ASP A 124 4.93 7.86 6.35
CA ASP A 124 4.06 7.34 7.39
C ASP A 124 3.45 6.00 6.97
N HIS A 125 3.48 5.07 7.89
CA HIS A 125 3.06 3.70 7.61
C HIS A 125 2.04 3.21 8.65
N LEU A 126 0.98 2.59 8.15
CA LEU A 126 -0.02 1.89 8.97
C LEU A 126 -0.30 0.51 8.38
N SER A 127 -0.08 -0.54 9.18
CA SER A 127 -0.48 -1.90 8.83
C SER A 127 -1.95 -2.15 9.19
N LEU A 128 -2.70 -2.68 8.24
CA LEU A 128 -4.12 -2.98 8.36
C LEU A 128 -4.36 -4.46 8.06
N LEU A 129 -4.82 -5.21 9.04
CA LEU A 129 -5.27 -6.59 8.86
C LEU A 129 -6.62 -6.61 8.17
N THR A 130 -6.76 -7.42 7.11
CA THR A 130 -7.99 -7.46 6.30
C THR A 130 -9.18 -8.09 7.02
N ASN A 131 -8.95 -8.84 8.09
CA ASN A 131 -9.97 -9.48 8.92
C ASN A 131 -10.40 -8.66 10.14
N GLU A 132 -9.88 -7.44 10.31
CA GLU A 132 -10.21 -6.57 11.45
C GLU A 132 -10.93 -5.29 11.02
N PRO A 133 -11.73 -4.66 11.93
CA PRO A 133 -12.31 -3.35 11.69
C PRO A 133 -11.21 -2.27 11.56
N ILE A 134 -11.08 -1.69 10.37
CA ILE A 134 -10.00 -0.74 10.05
C ILE A 134 -10.32 0.73 10.38
N VAL A 135 -11.62 1.07 10.52
CA VAL A 135 -12.07 2.48 10.61
C VAL A 135 -11.47 3.21 11.80
N HIS A 136 -11.45 2.58 12.99
CA HIS A 136 -10.90 3.19 14.19
C HIS A 136 -9.38 3.38 14.08
N LYS A 137 -8.67 2.40 13.53
CA LYS A 137 -7.21 2.48 13.31
C LYS A 137 -6.87 3.63 12.35
N LEU A 138 -7.59 3.75 11.24
CA LEU A 138 -7.42 4.85 10.29
C LEU A 138 -7.70 6.22 10.92
N ARG A 139 -8.81 6.35 11.65
CA ARG A 139 -9.17 7.61 12.31
C ARG A 139 -8.08 8.06 13.29
N ASN A 140 -7.60 7.16 14.13
CA ASN A 140 -6.55 7.46 15.11
C ASN A 140 -5.24 7.81 14.41
N PHE A 141 -4.86 7.07 13.37
CA PHE A 141 -3.66 7.33 12.58
C PHE A 141 -3.69 8.73 11.95
N PHE A 142 -4.77 9.12 11.28
CA PHE A 142 -4.86 10.45 10.68
C PHE A 142 -5.00 11.57 11.71
N LYS A 143 -5.65 11.31 12.85
CA LYS A 143 -5.67 12.27 13.97
C LYS A 143 -4.29 12.51 14.56
N SER A 144 -3.49 11.46 14.77
CA SER A 144 -2.14 11.60 15.30
C SER A 144 -1.21 12.36 14.36
N ARG A 145 -1.38 12.21 13.03
CA ARG A 145 -0.65 13.01 12.04
C ARG A 145 -0.94 14.50 12.15
N SER A 146 -2.19 14.87 12.37
CA SER A 146 -2.61 16.28 12.53
C SER A 146 -2.09 16.88 13.84
N LEU A 147 -2.06 16.07 14.91
CA LEU A 147 -1.59 16.52 16.24
C LEU A 147 -0.06 16.62 16.32
N LEU A 148 0.67 15.83 15.58
CA LEU A 148 2.13 15.85 15.57
C LEU A 148 2.71 16.92 14.65
N GLY A 149 1.85 17.72 13.99
CA GLY A 149 2.23 18.94 13.27
C GLY A 149 3.48 18.77 12.42
N ARG A 150 3.37 18.09 11.27
CA ARG A 150 4.48 18.05 10.29
C ARG A 150 4.66 19.37 9.53
N ASP A 151 4.04 20.44 9.98
CA ASP A 151 4.25 21.80 9.47
C ASP A 151 5.61 22.40 9.86
N ALA A 152 6.46 21.65 10.59
CA ALA A 152 7.76 22.08 11.06
C ALA A 152 8.92 21.36 10.35
N ARG A 153 8.84 21.19 9.02
CA ARG A 153 9.99 20.79 8.20
C ARG A 153 10.14 21.68 6.99
#